data_59a6cf512ad54d47871e2e81867ce7e1
#
_entry.id   59a6cf512ad54d47871e2e81867ce7e1
#
_cell.length_a   1.000
_cell.length_b   1.000
_cell.length_c   1.000
_cell.angle_alpha   90.00
_cell.angle_beta   90.00
_cell.angle_gamma   90.00
#
_symmetry.space_group_name_H-M   'P 1'
#
loop_
_entity.id
_entity.type
_entity.pdbx_description
1 polymer ?
#
loop_
_entity_poly.entity_id
_entity_poly.type
_entity_poly.pdbx_seq_one_letter_code
_entity_poly.pdbx_strand_id
1 'polypeptide(L)'
;MKKPDFTDIFGRLLEQVRDGYRPEPFLGYANTRFYTDSQWFEKERSALFKNKPILVGHLSMLSKPGDVFTHDHLGIPIMVVKGKDEKIRAFLNVCRHRGVRLVNTDETSNRTSFVCPYHNWVYNLQGDLTHIPLHDESFPTIDPACHNLKELPLGLCEGLIFVCPDPEGSVDMDQHLGMLKADFARFGVADHVLFRQSTRRLKTNWKLLVEAFQDSYHVKRLHKKTVAPGFLDAVARSERSGDHILAVVARNEF
;
A
#
# COMPACT_ATOMS: atom_id res chain seq x y z
N MET A 1 8.09 -28.41 -7.76
CA MET A 1 6.72 -28.32 -7.18
C MET A 1 6.07 -27.05 -7.70
N LYS A 2 4.88 -27.13 -8.32
CA LYS A 2 4.07 -25.93 -8.62
C LYS A 2 3.77 -25.22 -7.30
N LYS A 3 4.00 -23.90 -7.24
CA LYS A 3 3.59 -23.11 -6.08
C LYS A 3 2.06 -23.08 -6.05
N PRO A 4 1.42 -23.25 -4.88
CA PRO A 4 -0.03 -23.23 -4.77
C PRO A 4 -0.57 -21.85 -5.19
N ASP A 5 -1.55 -21.84 -6.07
CA ASP A 5 -2.32 -20.64 -6.40
C ASP A 5 -3.63 -20.59 -5.59
N PHE A 6 -4.39 -19.51 -5.74
CA PHE A 6 -5.68 -19.35 -5.04
C PHE A 6 -6.63 -20.52 -5.32
N THR A 7 -6.66 -21.04 -6.55
CA THR A 7 -7.52 -22.16 -6.93
C THR A 7 -7.14 -23.46 -6.21
N ASP A 8 -5.84 -23.71 -6.08
CA ASP A 8 -5.33 -24.88 -5.36
C ASP A 8 -5.69 -24.83 -3.87
N ILE A 9 -5.54 -23.65 -3.24
CA ILE A 9 -5.87 -23.45 -1.81
C ILE A 9 -7.39 -23.63 -1.61
N PHE A 10 -8.19 -23.04 -2.49
CA PHE A 10 -9.64 -23.15 -2.43
C PHE A 10 -10.12 -24.58 -2.66
N GLY A 11 -9.55 -25.30 -3.64
CA GLY A 11 -9.84 -26.70 -3.90
C GLY A 11 -9.59 -27.58 -2.68
N ARG A 12 -8.42 -27.43 -2.06
CA ARG A 12 -8.06 -28.17 -0.82
C ARG A 12 -8.97 -27.80 0.37
N LEU A 13 -9.39 -26.55 0.48
CA LEU A 13 -10.35 -26.15 1.50
C LEU A 13 -11.72 -26.82 1.30
N LEU A 14 -12.19 -26.90 0.06
CA LEU A 14 -13.45 -27.59 -0.28
C LEU A 14 -13.39 -29.10 0.03
N GLU A 15 -12.27 -29.75 -0.29
CA GLU A 15 -12.05 -31.16 0.07
C GLU A 15 -12.11 -31.33 1.58
N GLN A 16 -11.40 -30.52 2.34
CA GLN A 16 -11.46 -30.55 3.80
C GLN A 16 -12.87 -30.36 4.36
N VAL A 17 -13.67 -29.47 3.78
CA VAL A 17 -15.07 -29.29 4.20
C VAL A 17 -15.91 -30.54 3.91
N ARG A 18 -15.75 -31.16 2.75
CA ARG A 18 -16.45 -32.41 2.35
C ARG A 18 -16.11 -33.58 3.28
N ASP A 19 -14.84 -33.68 3.67
CA ASP A 19 -14.33 -34.76 4.52
C ASP A 19 -14.60 -34.53 6.01
N GLY A 20 -15.37 -33.48 6.35
CA GLY A 20 -15.66 -33.11 7.74
C GLY A 20 -14.45 -32.47 8.42
N TYR A 21 -14.11 -31.27 7.97
CA TYR A 21 -12.97 -30.47 8.46
C TYR A 21 -12.83 -30.50 9.97
N ARG A 22 -11.68 -30.92 10.43
CA ARG A 22 -11.22 -30.78 11.80
C ARG A 22 -9.87 -30.05 11.81
N PRO A 23 -9.74 -28.92 12.51
CA PRO A 23 -8.43 -28.26 12.62
C PRO A 23 -7.45 -29.19 13.33
N GLU A 24 -6.24 -29.31 12.77
CA GLU A 24 -5.15 -30.01 13.47
C GLU A 24 -4.78 -29.21 14.72
N PRO A 25 -4.65 -29.89 15.88
CA PRO A 25 -4.25 -29.21 17.09
C PRO A 25 -2.80 -28.71 16.94
N PHE A 26 -2.62 -27.42 16.98
CA PHE A 26 -1.30 -26.79 16.99
C PHE A 26 -1.17 -25.87 18.18
N LEU A 27 -0.11 -26.01 18.96
CA LEU A 27 0.24 -25.09 20.04
C LEU A 27 1.60 -24.46 19.73
N GLY A 28 1.60 -23.14 19.56
CA GLY A 28 2.80 -22.34 19.32
C GLY A 28 2.86 -21.16 20.29
N TYR A 29 4.06 -20.71 20.58
CA TYR A 29 4.32 -19.53 21.40
C TYR A 29 5.11 -18.51 20.61
N ALA A 30 4.64 -17.26 20.57
CA ALA A 30 5.39 -16.12 20.05
C ALA A 30 5.94 -15.31 21.23
N ASN A 31 7.19 -14.86 21.09
CA ASN A 31 7.79 -13.99 22.10
C ASN A 31 7.14 -12.61 22.03
N THR A 32 6.56 -12.14 23.13
CA THR A 32 5.85 -10.86 23.21
C THR A 32 6.73 -9.65 22.86
N ARG A 33 8.05 -9.76 22.95
CA ARG A 33 8.99 -8.72 22.53
C ARG A 33 8.79 -8.31 21.06
N PHE A 34 8.33 -9.21 20.19
CA PHE A 34 8.05 -8.89 18.79
C PHE A 34 6.94 -7.84 18.63
N TYR A 35 6.12 -7.64 19.65
CA TYR A 35 5.04 -6.65 19.66
C TYR A 35 5.32 -5.43 20.53
N THR A 36 6.24 -5.54 21.51
CA THR A 36 6.46 -4.54 22.55
C THR A 36 7.84 -3.88 22.50
N ASP A 37 8.83 -4.49 21.83
CA ASP A 37 10.18 -3.99 21.74
C ASP A 37 10.29 -2.91 20.65
N SER A 38 10.64 -1.67 21.05
CA SER A 38 10.80 -0.55 20.15
C SER A 38 11.95 -0.72 19.14
N GLN A 39 13.04 -1.38 19.54
CA GLN A 39 14.18 -1.63 18.64
C GLN A 39 13.78 -2.65 17.55
N TRP A 40 12.96 -3.65 17.93
CA TRP A 40 12.41 -4.58 16.95
C TRP A 40 11.50 -3.86 15.96
N PHE A 41 10.63 -2.99 16.45
CA PHE A 41 9.75 -2.18 15.61
C PHE A 41 10.53 -1.28 14.64
N GLU A 42 11.64 -0.65 15.06
CA GLU A 42 12.46 0.16 14.16
C GLU A 42 13.14 -0.68 13.06
N LYS A 43 13.52 -1.92 13.35
CA LYS A 43 14.00 -2.87 12.31
C LYS A 43 12.91 -3.18 11.29
N GLU A 44 11.69 -3.48 11.75
CA GLU A 44 10.53 -3.72 10.87
C GLU A 44 10.22 -2.47 10.03
N ARG A 45 10.21 -1.30 10.64
CA ARG A 45 9.96 -0.03 9.96
C ARG A 45 10.97 0.22 8.84
N SER A 46 12.23 -0.04 9.10
CA SER A 46 13.30 0.11 8.10
C SER A 46 13.20 -0.97 7.01
N ALA A 47 13.14 -2.24 7.39
CA ALA A 47 13.23 -3.36 6.44
C ALA A 47 11.98 -3.53 5.58
N LEU A 48 10.79 -3.23 6.13
CA LEU A 48 9.51 -3.46 5.45
C LEU A 48 8.93 -2.15 4.91
N PHE A 49 8.66 -1.18 5.80
CA PHE A 49 7.84 -0.02 5.43
C PHE A 49 8.61 1.08 4.70
N LYS A 50 9.94 1.12 4.77
CA LYS A 50 10.76 2.08 4.02
C LYS A 50 11.33 1.50 2.73
N ASN A 51 11.73 0.24 2.75
CA ASN A 51 12.53 -0.35 1.67
C ASN A 51 11.77 -1.32 0.77
N LYS A 52 10.49 -1.60 1.06
CA LYS A 52 9.65 -2.44 0.20
C LYS A 52 8.56 -1.61 -0.47
N PRO A 53 8.10 -2.00 -1.68
CA PRO A 53 6.94 -1.37 -2.29
C PRO A 53 5.71 -1.51 -1.40
N ILE A 54 5.01 -0.41 -1.18
CA ILE A 54 3.75 -0.35 -0.42
C ILE A 54 2.61 0.02 -1.35
N LEU A 55 1.45 -0.57 -1.14
CA LEU A 55 0.22 -0.19 -1.84
C LEU A 55 -0.25 1.19 -1.33
N VAL A 56 -0.32 2.17 -2.24
CA VAL A 56 -0.70 3.56 -1.91
C VAL A 56 -2.03 3.98 -2.51
N GLY A 57 -2.52 3.32 -3.54
CA GLY A 57 -3.78 3.67 -4.20
C GLY A 57 -4.11 2.81 -5.40
N HIS A 58 -5.10 3.26 -6.17
CA HIS A 58 -5.57 2.63 -7.38
C HIS A 58 -5.68 3.65 -8.52
N LEU A 59 -5.49 3.22 -9.79
CA LEU A 59 -5.53 4.09 -10.96
C LEU A 59 -6.86 4.83 -11.13
N SER A 60 -7.96 4.28 -10.62
CA SER A 60 -9.26 4.98 -10.60
C SER A 60 -9.26 6.31 -9.85
N MET A 61 -8.25 6.54 -8.99
CA MET A 61 -8.04 7.83 -8.30
C MET A 61 -7.41 8.90 -9.19
N LEU A 62 -6.88 8.52 -10.35
CA LEU A 62 -6.11 9.36 -11.27
C LEU A 62 -6.72 9.32 -12.68
N SER A 63 -7.97 9.74 -12.81
CA SER A 63 -8.75 9.60 -14.04
C SER A 63 -8.26 10.49 -15.19
N LYS A 64 -7.72 11.67 -14.88
CA LYS A 64 -7.27 12.64 -15.89
C LYS A 64 -5.92 13.26 -15.53
N PRO A 65 -5.18 13.81 -16.50
CA PRO A 65 -3.94 14.53 -16.24
C PRO A 65 -4.13 15.64 -15.20
N GLY A 66 -3.17 15.73 -14.28
CA GLY A 66 -3.20 16.65 -13.14
C GLY A 66 -3.84 16.08 -11.89
N ASP A 67 -4.55 14.93 -11.96
CA ASP A 67 -5.07 14.31 -10.76
C ASP A 67 -3.90 13.86 -9.87
N VAL A 68 -4.00 14.21 -8.59
CA VAL A 68 -3.00 13.95 -7.57
C VAL A 68 -3.68 13.53 -6.27
N PHE A 69 -3.15 12.54 -5.60
CA PHE A 69 -3.50 12.19 -4.23
C PHE A 69 -2.26 12.05 -3.36
N THR A 70 -2.43 12.07 -2.04
CA THR A 70 -1.34 11.93 -1.07
C THR A 70 -1.48 10.67 -0.24
N HIS A 71 -0.34 10.16 0.24
CA HIS A 71 -0.25 9.05 1.17
C HIS A 71 0.87 9.32 2.17
N ASP A 72 0.57 9.35 3.48
CA ASP A 72 1.55 9.67 4.52
C ASP A 72 1.40 8.84 5.81
N HIS A 73 0.68 7.71 5.70
CA HIS A 73 0.37 6.87 6.86
C HIS A 73 1.60 6.20 7.51
N LEU A 74 2.71 6.12 6.79
CA LEU A 74 3.99 5.59 7.31
C LEU A 74 4.92 6.68 7.85
N GLY A 75 4.45 7.92 7.91
CA GLY A 75 5.26 9.08 8.32
C GLY A 75 6.22 9.58 7.22
N ILE A 76 6.12 9.05 6.01
CA ILE A 76 6.81 9.52 4.81
C ILE A 76 5.75 10.16 3.91
N PRO A 77 5.82 11.48 3.66
CA PRO A 77 4.84 12.15 2.83
C PRO A 77 5.07 11.81 1.35
N ILE A 78 4.14 11.09 0.76
CA ILE A 78 4.15 10.70 -0.65
C ILE A 78 3.03 11.44 -1.38
N MET A 79 3.27 11.90 -2.60
CA MET A 79 2.22 12.29 -3.54
C MET A 79 2.35 11.49 -4.82
N VAL A 80 1.22 11.10 -5.38
CA VAL A 80 1.14 10.36 -6.66
C VAL A 80 0.31 11.20 -7.61
N VAL A 81 0.83 11.41 -8.82
CA VAL A 81 0.24 12.31 -9.81
C VAL A 81 0.21 11.66 -11.19
N LYS A 82 -0.84 11.96 -11.95
CA LYS A 82 -0.91 11.68 -13.39
C LYS A 82 -0.42 12.89 -14.16
N GLY A 83 0.70 12.75 -14.88
CA GLY A 83 1.27 13.79 -15.70
C GLY A 83 0.43 14.12 -16.95
N LYS A 84 0.74 15.23 -17.64
CA LYS A 84 0.13 15.55 -18.94
C LYS A 84 0.50 14.55 -20.04
N ASP A 85 1.57 13.82 -19.84
CA ASP A 85 2.05 12.73 -20.68
C ASP A 85 1.41 11.37 -20.34
N GLU A 86 0.31 11.39 -19.56
CA GLU A 86 -0.46 10.23 -19.07
C GLU A 86 0.34 9.30 -18.12
N LYS A 87 1.61 9.58 -17.84
CA LYS A 87 2.43 8.76 -16.94
C LYS A 87 2.10 9.06 -15.48
N ILE A 88 2.07 7.98 -14.70
CA ILE A 88 1.93 8.06 -13.24
C ILE A 88 3.32 8.19 -12.62
N ARG A 89 3.47 9.15 -11.71
CA ARG A 89 4.72 9.38 -10.97
C ARG A 89 4.42 9.51 -9.48
N ALA A 90 5.37 9.11 -8.68
CA ALA A 90 5.34 9.33 -7.24
C ALA A 90 6.53 10.20 -6.81
N PHE A 91 6.29 11.11 -5.89
CA PHE A 91 7.31 12.00 -5.34
C PHE A 91 7.23 12.05 -3.83
N LEU A 92 8.36 12.36 -3.18
CA LEU A 92 8.29 12.89 -1.82
C LEU A 92 7.52 14.22 -1.85
N ASN A 93 6.44 14.31 -1.09
CA ASN A 93 5.55 15.47 -1.02
C ASN A 93 6.16 16.58 -0.15
N VAL A 94 7.36 17.03 -0.52
CA VAL A 94 8.10 18.06 0.20
C VAL A 94 8.82 19.00 -0.76
N CYS A 95 8.73 20.31 -0.50
CA CYS A 95 9.46 21.34 -1.24
C CYS A 95 10.96 21.20 -1.01
N ARG A 96 11.75 21.27 -2.07
CA ARG A 96 13.20 21.13 -2.04
C ARG A 96 13.93 22.31 -1.39
N HIS A 97 13.21 23.41 -1.13
CA HIS A 97 13.77 24.56 -0.41
C HIS A 97 13.86 24.31 1.11
N ARG A 98 12.73 24.11 1.80
CA ARG A 98 12.66 23.96 3.27
C ARG A 98 11.72 22.85 3.75
N GLY A 99 11.42 21.86 2.92
CA GLY A 99 10.71 20.66 3.33
C GLY A 99 9.21 20.83 3.61
N VAL A 100 8.60 21.95 3.22
CA VAL A 100 7.15 22.16 3.40
C VAL A 100 6.38 21.27 2.44
N ARG A 101 5.26 20.70 2.89
CA ARG A 101 4.35 19.91 2.02
C ARG A 101 3.80 20.76 0.90
N LEU A 102 3.78 20.20 -0.31
CA LEU A 102 3.28 20.85 -1.51
C LEU A 102 1.78 20.60 -1.71
N VAL A 103 1.34 19.38 -1.45
CA VAL A 103 -0.07 18.98 -1.53
C VAL A 103 -0.51 18.53 -0.16
N ASN A 104 -1.57 19.15 0.34
CA ASN A 104 -2.14 18.83 1.66
C ASN A 104 -3.65 18.62 1.48
N THR A 105 -4.01 17.41 1.08
CA THR A 105 -5.40 16.98 0.90
C THR A 105 -5.52 15.50 1.21
N ASP A 106 -6.63 15.11 1.80
CA ASP A 106 -6.98 13.72 2.06
C ASP A 106 -7.74 13.09 0.87
N GLU A 107 -8.09 13.89 -0.14
CA GLU A 107 -8.83 13.48 -1.32
C GLU A 107 -8.02 13.74 -2.59
N THR A 108 -8.41 13.08 -3.68
CA THR A 108 -7.86 13.39 -5.00
C THR A 108 -8.22 14.82 -5.39
N SER A 109 -7.22 15.56 -5.84
CA SER A 109 -7.39 16.91 -6.39
C SER A 109 -6.74 17.01 -7.76
N ASN A 110 -7.15 18.00 -8.56
CA ASN A 110 -6.56 18.23 -9.88
C ASN A 110 -5.68 19.46 -9.86
N ARG A 111 -4.45 19.36 -10.35
CA ARG A 111 -3.44 20.43 -10.35
C ARG A 111 -2.80 20.57 -11.73
N THR A 112 -2.40 21.78 -12.06
CA THR A 112 -1.57 22.07 -13.24
C THR A 112 -0.08 22.16 -12.90
N SER A 113 0.21 22.44 -11.62
CA SER A 113 1.55 22.54 -11.03
C SER A 113 1.46 22.45 -9.51
N PHE A 114 2.59 22.30 -8.85
CA PHE A 114 2.69 22.31 -7.39
C PHE A 114 3.37 23.60 -6.93
N VAL A 115 2.62 24.49 -6.30
CA VAL A 115 3.13 25.75 -5.76
C VAL A 115 3.38 25.57 -4.27
N CYS A 116 4.61 25.80 -3.82
CA CYS A 116 4.97 25.71 -2.40
C CYS A 116 4.26 26.85 -1.62
N PRO A 117 3.46 26.53 -0.58
CA PRO A 117 2.72 27.55 0.15
C PRO A 117 3.60 28.47 1.00
N TYR A 118 4.90 28.19 1.11
CA TYR A 118 5.82 28.97 1.94
C TYR A 118 6.51 30.10 1.15
N HIS A 119 7.19 29.75 0.05
CA HIS A 119 7.94 30.75 -0.74
C HIS A 119 7.61 30.70 -2.24
N ASN A 120 6.50 30.07 -2.63
CA ASN A 120 6.01 30.00 -4.00
C ASN A 120 6.99 29.39 -5.02
N TRP A 121 7.88 28.50 -4.59
CA TRP A 121 8.60 27.67 -5.54
C TRP A 121 7.61 26.79 -6.30
N VAL A 122 7.74 26.71 -7.62
CA VAL A 122 6.77 26.04 -8.48
C VAL A 122 7.41 24.83 -9.15
N TYR A 123 6.72 23.70 -9.05
CA TYR A 123 7.12 22.46 -9.72
C TYR A 123 6.03 22.09 -10.74
N ASN A 124 6.45 21.54 -11.89
CA ASN A 124 5.52 20.97 -12.85
C ASN A 124 5.05 19.57 -12.41
N LEU A 125 4.18 18.92 -13.20
CA LEU A 125 3.66 17.58 -12.91
C LEU A 125 4.71 16.47 -13.13
N GLN A 126 5.84 16.77 -13.75
CA GLN A 126 6.99 15.90 -13.92
C GLN A 126 7.97 15.99 -12.74
N GLY A 127 7.72 16.93 -11.81
CA GLY A 127 8.56 17.16 -10.64
C GLY A 127 9.69 18.17 -10.83
N ASP A 128 9.82 18.77 -12.04
CA ASP A 128 10.86 19.74 -12.30
C ASP A 128 10.54 21.07 -11.61
N LEU A 129 11.55 21.70 -11.02
CA LEU A 129 11.45 23.05 -10.48
C LEU A 129 11.46 24.05 -11.62
N THR A 130 10.32 24.71 -11.86
CA THR A 130 10.10 25.61 -13.02
C THR A 130 10.15 27.08 -12.68
N HIS A 131 10.00 27.45 -11.39
CA HIS A 131 10.04 28.85 -11.00
C HIS A 131 10.50 29.00 -9.55
N ILE A 132 11.40 29.96 -9.32
CA ILE A 132 11.86 30.44 -8.04
C ILE A 132 11.61 31.95 -8.02
N PRO A 133 10.77 32.49 -7.13
CA PRO A 133 10.59 33.93 -7.00
C PRO A 133 11.89 34.64 -6.65
N LEU A 134 12.18 35.76 -7.31
CA LEU A 134 13.41 36.54 -7.13
C LEU A 134 14.69 35.69 -7.29
N HIS A 135 14.69 34.79 -8.30
CA HIS A 135 15.80 33.85 -8.50
C HIS A 135 17.14 34.57 -8.64
N ASP A 136 17.21 35.54 -9.53
CA ASP A 136 18.45 36.22 -9.85
C ASP A 136 18.96 37.11 -8.68
N GLU A 137 18.04 37.63 -7.87
CA GLU A 137 18.39 38.49 -6.74
C GLU A 137 18.71 37.71 -5.47
N SER A 138 17.96 36.66 -5.21
CA SER A 138 18.03 35.94 -3.92
C SER A 138 18.73 34.59 -3.99
N PHE A 139 18.76 33.97 -5.16
CA PHE A 139 19.24 32.60 -5.35
C PHE A 139 20.11 32.43 -6.61
N PRO A 140 21.00 33.38 -6.97
CA PRO A 140 21.69 33.40 -8.26
C PRO A 140 22.58 32.16 -8.51
N THR A 141 22.93 31.42 -7.47
CA THR A 141 23.78 30.23 -7.56
C THR A 141 22.99 28.92 -7.54
N ILE A 142 21.68 28.97 -7.36
CA ILE A 142 20.85 27.76 -7.38
C ILE A 142 20.60 27.32 -8.83
N ASP A 143 21.01 26.12 -9.16
CA ASP A 143 20.55 25.42 -10.37
C ASP A 143 19.17 24.78 -10.10
N PRO A 144 18.09 25.23 -10.75
CA PRO A 144 16.77 24.63 -10.60
C PRO A 144 16.75 23.12 -10.88
N ALA A 145 17.53 22.64 -11.85
CA ALA A 145 17.57 21.22 -12.21
C ALA A 145 18.07 20.32 -11.06
N CYS A 146 18.92 20.85 -10.19
CA CYS A 146 19.38 20.15 -8.99
C CYS A 146 18.36 20.14 -7.85
N HIS A 147 17.24 20.87 -8.01
CA HIS A 147 16.21 21.04 -6.99
C HIS A 147 14.84 20.49 -7.41
N ASN A 148 14.81 19.62 -8.43
CA ASN A 148 13.63 18.86 -8.79
C ASN A 148 13.11 18.02 -7.62
N LEU A 149 11.81 17.72 -7.60
CA LEU A 149 11.23 16.83 -6.60
C LEU A 149 11.94 15.49 -6.60
N LYS A 150 12.07 14.87 -5.44
CA LYS A 150 12.61 13.52 -5.33
C LYS A 150 11.55 12.53 -5.79
N GLU A 151 11.77 11.94 -6.96
CA GLU A 151 10.95 10.86 -7.48
C GLU A 151 11.13 9.60 -6.65
N LEU A 152 10.05 8.86 -6.46
CA LEU A 152 10.02 7.58 -5.77
C LEU A 152 9.76 6.46 -6.77
N PRO A 153 10.48 5.32 -6.66
CA PRO A 153 10.20 4.17 -7.50
C PRO A 153 8.75 3.72 -7.38
N LEU A 154 8.09 3.54 -8.52
CA LEU A 154 6.68 3.20 -8.62
C LEU A 154 6.47 1.97 -9.51
N GLY A 155 5.56 1.09 -9.10
CA GLY A 155 5.12 -0.05 -9.88
C GLY A 155 3.59 -0.11 -9.97
N LEU A 156 3.10 -0.60 -11.09
CA LEU A 156 1.66 -0.81 -11.33
C LEU A 156 1.37 -2.31 -11.50
N CYS A 157 0.29 -2.76 -10.90
CA CYS A 157 -0.21 -4.10 -11.11
C CYS A 157 -1.73 -4.10 -11.01
N GLU A 158 -2.43 -4.49 -12.08
CA GLU A 158 -3.89 -4.60 -12.13
C GLU A 158 -4.59 -3.37 -11.53
N GLY A 159 -4.17 -2.18 -11.95
CA GLY A 159 -4.73 -0.92 -11.45
C GLY A 159 -4.22 -0.47 -10.08
N LEU A 160 -3.58 -1.33 -9.32
CA LEU A 160 -2.98 -1.01 -8.02
C LEU A 160 -1.67 -0.25 -8.21
N ILE A 161 -1.45 0.78 -7.38
CA ILE A 161 -0.26 1.64 -7.41
C ILE A 161 0.60 1.32 -6.19
N PHE A 162 1.82 0.85 -6.45
CA PHE A 162 2.82 0.55 -5.43
C PHE A 162 3.96 1.56 -5.50
N VAL A 163 4.44 2.03 -4.36
CA VAL A 163 5.55 2.97 -4.27
C VAL A 163 6.57 2.46 -3.27
N CYS A 164 7.84 2.47 -3.63
CA CYS A 164 8.92 2.30 -2.66
C CYS A 164 9.21 3.67 -2.01
N PRO A 165 9.06 3.81 -0.67
CA PRO A 165 9.28 5.08 -0.01
C PRO A 165 10.74 5.55 0.02
N ASP A 166 11.69 4.66 -0.28
CA ASP A 166 13.10 5.00 -0.45
C ASP A 166 13.36 5.48 -1.89
N PRO A 167 13.81 6.73 -2.11
CA PRO A 167 14.14 7.22 -3.44
C PRO A 167 15.25 6.45 -4.16
N GLU A 168 16.16 5.81 -3.40
CA GLU A 168 17.24 4.98 -3.94
C GLU A 168 16.86 3.49 -4.05
N GLY A 169 15.61 3.17 -3.70
CA GLY A 169 15.06 1.82 -3.79
C GLY A 169 14.73 1.42 -5.23
N SER A 170 14.08 0.28 -5.35
CA SER A 170 13.59 -0.22 -6.65
C SER A 170 12.24 -0.90 -6.49
N VAL A 171 11.49 -0.99 -7.59
CA VAL A 171 10.22 -1.70 -7.64
C VAL A 171 10.25 -2.70 -8.78
N ASP A 172 10.28 -3.98 -8.43
CA ASP A 172 10.04 -5.10 -9.35
C ASP A 172 8.74 -5.78 -8.91
N MET A 173 7.67 -5.56 -9.67
CA MET A 173 6.34 -6.08 -9.32
C MET A 173 6.24 -7.59 -9.49
N ASP A 174 7.04 -8.21 -10.36
CA ASP A 174 7.07 -9.66 -10.52
C ASP A 174 7.73 -10.32 -9.30
N GLN A 175 8.84 -9.76 -8.85
CA GLN A 175 9.50 -10.21 -7.64
C GLN A 175 8.65 -9.93 -6.39
N HIS A 176 8.04 -8.72 -6.30
CA HIS A 176 7.29 -8.29 -5.12
C HIS A 176 6.01 -9.09 -4.94
N LEU A 177 5.16 -9.19 -5.95
CA LEU A 177 3.85 -9.85 -5.85
C LEU A 177 3.89 -11.33 -6.20
N GLY A 178 4.81 -11.75 -7.08
CA GLY A 178 4.88 -13.13 -7.52
C GLY A 178 3.55 -13.63 -8.06
N MET A 179 3.01 -14.68 -7.46
CA MET A 179 1.76 -15.30 -7.90
C MET A 179 0.51 -14.46 -7.63
N LEU A 180 0.54 -13.52 -6.71
CA LEU A 180 -0.60 -12.64 -6.43
C LEU A 180 -1.02 -11.81 -7.64
N LYS A 181 -0.11 -11.53 -8.59
CA LYS A 181 -0.48 -10.84 -9.85
C LYS A 181 -1.58 -11.57 -10.60
N ALA A 182 -1.45 -12.90 -10.74
CA ALA A 182 -2.45 -13.71 -11.42
C ALA A 182 -3.80 -13.72 -10.69
N ASP A 183 -3.76 -13.66 -9.35
CA ASP A 183 -4.98 -13.60 -8.55
C ASP A 183 -5.66 -12.23 -8.69
N PHE A 184 -4.89 -11.13 -8.70
CA PHE A 184 -5.46 -9.79 -8.94
C PHE A 184 -6.09 -9.68 -10.32
N ALA A 185 -5.46 -10.22 -11.37
CA ALA A 185 -6.04 -10.29 -12.72
C ALA A 185 -7.33 -11.12 -12.73
N ARG A 186 -7.35 -12.29 -12.06
CA ARG A 186 -8.54 -13.16 -11.96
C ARG A 186 -9.71 -12.47 -11.28
N PHE A 187 -9.43 -11.66 -10.25
CA PHE A 187 -10.47 -10.90 -9.55
C PHE A 187 -10.88 -9.62 -10.28
N GLY A 188 -10.28 -9.30 -11.43
CA GLY A 188 -10.60 -8.11 -12.21
C GLY A 188 -10.28 -6.82 -11.47
N VAL A 189 -9.21 -6.81 -10.64
CA VAL A 189 -8.88 -5.67 -9.78
C VAL A 189 -8.65 -4.40 -10.60
N ALA A 190 -8.16 -4.51 -11.84
CA ALA A 190 -7.97 -3.39 -12.75
C ALA A 190 -9.26 -2.59 -13.05
N ASP A 191 -10.41 -3.27 -13.04
CA ASP A 191 -11.72 -2.67 -13.33
C ASP A 191 -12.43 -2.12 -12.08
N HIS A 192 -11.80 -2.28 -10.91
CA HIS A 192 -12.35 -1.75 -9.68
C HIS A 192 -12.20 -0.24 -9.59
N VAL A 193 -13.06 0.39 -8.81
CA VAL A 193 -12.97 1.81 -8.46
C VAL A 193 -12.89 1.98 -6.96
N LEU A 194 -12.15 2.99 -6.52
CA LEU A 194 -12.11 3.33 -5.10
C LEU A 194 -13.48 3.84 -4.66
N PHE A 195 -14.21 3.04 -3.90
CA PHE A 195 -15.51 3.43 -3.36
C PHE A 195 -15.36 4.36 -2.14
N ARG A 196 -14.47 4.01 -1.22
CA ARG A 196 -14.27 4.77 0.01
C ARG A 196 -12.90 4.49 0.62
N GLN A 197 -12.27 5.54 1.14
CA GLN A 197 -11.08 5.44 1.96
C GLN A 197 -11.35 6.05 3.35
N SER A 198 -10.81 5.44 4.39
CA SER A 198 -10.83 5.99 5.74
C SER A 198 -9.59 5.58 6.51
N THR A 199 -9.07 6.48 7.33
CA THR A 199 -7.90 6.24 8.17
C THR A 199 -8.29 6.27 9.63
N ARG A 200 -7.78 5.31 10.40
CA ARG A 200 -7.94 5.26 11.85
C ARG A 200 -6.59 5.05 12.52
N ARG A 201 -6.32 5.77 13.58
CA ARG A 201 -5.13 5.57 14.41
C ARG A 201 -5.49 4.67 15.59
N LEU A 202 -4.77 3.56 15.71
CA LEU A 202 -4.95 2.59 16.80
C LEU A 202 -3.66 2.54 17.64
N LYS A 203 -3.82 2.39 18.96
CA LYS A 203 -2.68 2.21 19.87
C LYS A 203 -2.35 0.71 19.98
N THR A 204 -1.84 0.16 18.88
CA THR A 204 -1.51 -1.27 18.79
C THR A 204 -0.33 -1.50 17.86
N ASN A 205 0.30 -2.67 17.96
CA ASN A 205 1.30 -3.09 16.99
C ASN A 205 0.60 -3.53 15.69
N TRP A 206 1.15 -3.16 14.53
CA TRP A 206 0.59 -3.47 13.21
C TRP A 206 0.40 -4.97 12.96
N LYS A 207 1.28 -5.82 13.51
CA LYS A 207 1.20 -7.28 13.34
C LYS A 207 -0.10 -7.86 13.92
N LEU A 208 -0.58 -7.33 15.06
CA LEU A 208 -1.84 -7.79 15.65
C LEU A 208 -3.05 -7.56 14.74
N LEU A 209 -3.02 -6.49 13.92
CA LEU A 209 -4.06 -6.27 12.90
C LEU A 209 -3.97 -7.30 11.78
N VAL A 210 -2.76 -7.54 11.25
CA VAL A 210 -2.55 -8.54 10.20
C VAL A 210 -2.95 -9.94 10.68
N GLU A 211 -2.54 -10.32 11.88
CA GLU A 211 -2.88 -11.60 12.51
C GLU A 211 -4.38 -11.77 12.72
N ALA A 212 -5.09 -10.70 13.14
CA ALA A 212 -6.54 -10.74 13.30
C ALA A 212 -7.27 -11.05 11.99
N PHE A 213 -6.76 -10.60 10.83
CA PHE A 213 -7.34 -10.94 9.53
C PHE A 213 -7.04 -12.38 9.07
N GLN A 214 -6.04 -13.02 9.66
CA GLN A 214 -5.68 -14.42 9.38
C GLN A 214 -6.34 -15.41 10.34
N ASP A 215 -6.79 -14.94 11.49
CA ASP A 215 -7.51 -15.75 12.47
C ASP A 215 -8.99 -15.86 12.12
N SER A 216 -9.44 -17.04 11.71
CA SER A 216 -10.87 -17.32 11.47
C SER A 216 -11.63 -17.72 12.75
N TYR A 217 -10.91 -18.16 13.80
CA TYR A 217 -11.50 -18.68 15.03
C TYR A 217 -12.33 -17.63 15.78
N HIS A 218 -11.89 -16.36 15.79
CA HIS A 218 -12.63 -15.30 16.48
C HIS A 218 -13.94 -14.91 15.78
N VAL A 219 -14.10 -15.19 14.46
CA VAL A 219 -15.24 -14.71 13.66
C VAL A 219 -16.58 -15.11 14.28
N LYS A 220 -16.78 -16.38 14.58
CA LYS A 220 -18.03 -16.87 15.20
C LYS A 220 -18.25 -16.38 16.64
N ARG A 221 -17.19 -15.95 17.33
CA ARG A 221 -17.22 -15.54 18.74
C ARG A 221 -17.39 -14.03 18.88
N LEU A 222 -16.57 -13.26 18.16
CA LEU A 222 -16.56 -11.80 18.25
C LEU A 222 -17.59 -11.14 17.32
N HIS A 223 -17.72 -11.66 16.10
CA HIS A 223 -18.54 -11.04 15.05
C HIS A 223 -19.95 -11.68 14.89
N LYS A 224 -20.53 -12.18 15.97
CA LYS A 224 -21.79 -12.93 16.01
C LYS A 224 -22.95 -12.27 15.24
N LYS A 225 -23.04 -10.93 15.33
CA LYS A 225 -24.15 -10.13 14.78
C LYS A 225 -23.84 -9.49 13.42
N THR A 226 -22.63 -9.67 12.89
CA THR A 226 -22.18 -9.03 11.64
C THR A 226 -21.84 -10.07 10.59
N VAL A 227 -20.59 -10.49 10.48
CA VAL A 227 -20.11 -11.38 9.43
C VAL A 227 -20.24 -12.87 9.77
N ALA A 228 -20.30 -13.24 11.06
CA ALA A 228 -20.33 -14.63 11.49
C ALA A 228 -21.45 -15.49 10.89
N PRO A 229 -22.68 -14.97 10.64
CA PRO A 229 -23.74 -15.79 10.02
C PRO A 229 -23.35 -16.34 8.65
N GLY A 230 -22.54 -15.62 7.88
CA GLY A 230 -22.13 -16.02 6.53
C GLY A 230 -20.90 -16.93 6.45
N PHE A 231 -20.27 -17.31 7.60
CA PHE A 231 -19.03 -18.09 7.58
C PHE A 231 -19.17 -19.42 8.32
N LEU A 232 -18.44 -20.44 7.85
CA LEU A 232 -18.24 -21.68 8.60
C LEU A 232 -17.31 -21.42 9.80
N ASP A 233 -17.53 -22.16 10.90
CA ASP A 233 -16.78 -21.94 12.14
C ASP A 233 -15.35 -22.47 12.03
N ALA A 234 -14.37 -21.56 12.11
CA ALA A 234 -12.94 -21.84 12.07
C ALA A 234 -12.46 -22.62 10.82
N VAL A 235 -13.22 -22.60 9.74
CA VAL A 235 -12.84 -23.26 8.48
C VAL A 235 -12.08 -22.26 7.62
N ALA A 236 -10.77 -22.33 7.69
CA ALA A 236 -9.87 -21.48 6.93
C ALA A 236 -8.61 -22.22 6.55
N ARG A 237 -7.95 -21.76 5.51
CA ARG A 237 -6.62 -22.21 5.12
C ARG A 237 -5.76 -21.02 4.75
N SER A 238 -4.54 -20.99 5.26
CA SER A 238 -3.55 -19.97 4.94
C SER A 238 -2.28 -20.62 4.41
N GLU A 239 -1.68 -20.04 3.39
CA GLU A 239 -0.44 -20.51 2.81
C GLU A 239 0.48 -19.33 2.52
N ARG A 240 1.78 -19.56 2.63
CA ARG A 240 2.79 -18.57 2.28
C ARG A 240 3.03 -18.53 0.78
N SER A 241 2.98 -17.33 0.20
CA SER A 241 3.32 -17.04 -1.20
C SER A 241 4.42 -15.98 -1.25
N GLY A 242 5.68 -16.42 -1.29
CA GLY A 242 6.83 -15.52 -1.21
C GLY A 242 6.88 -14.76 0.12
N ASP A 243 6.83 -13.44 0.07
CA ASP A 243 6.76 -12.54 1.23
C ASP A 243 5.31 -12.27 1.68
N HIS A 244 4.32 -12.89 1.03
CA HIS A 244 2.91 -12.69 1.30
C HIS A 244 2.26 -13.93 1.92
N ILE A 245 1.08 -13.73 2.47
CA ILE A 245 0.21 -14.80 2.95
C ILE A 245 -1.08 -14.75 2.14
N LEU A 246 -1.46 -15.90 1.60
CA LEU A 246 -2.73 -16.11 0.94
C LEU A 246 -3.64 -16.88 1.90
N ALA A 247 -4.81 -16.32 2.21
CA ALA A 247 -5.76 -16.94 3.13
C ALA A 247 -7.15 -17.04 2.48
N VAL A 248 -7.82 -18.17 2.69
CA VAL A 248 -9.21 -18.40 2.30
C VAL A 248 -10.02 -18.87 3.50
N VAL A 249 -11.25 -18.39 3.60
CA VAL A 249 -12.21 -18.73 4.65
C VAL A 249 -13.48 -19.25 4.01
N ALA A 250 -14.01 -20.37 4.51
CA ALA A 250 -15.22 -20.96 3.97
C ALA A 250 -16.48 -20.20 4.43
N ARG A 251 -17.43 -20.02 3.51
CA ARG A 251 -18.75 -19.40 3.74
C ARG A 251 -19.85 -20.47 3.77
N ASN A 252 -20.94 -20.15 4.48
CA ASN A 252 -22.11 -21.05 4.59
C ASN A 252 -22.94 -21.13 3.31
N GLU A 253 -22.84 -20.10 2.44
CA GLU A 253 -23.73 -19.96 1.27
C GLU A 253 -22.90 -19.68 0.02
N PHE A 254 -23.24 -20.38 -1.04
CA PHE A 254 -23.04 -20.03 -2.45
C PHE A 254 -24.41 -19.98 -3.11
#